data_40b04cd111be9653df94a7b1f6864800
#
_entry.id   40b04cd111be9653df94a7b1f6864800
#
_cell.length_a   1.000
_cell.length_b   1.000
_cell.length_c   1.000
_cell.angle_alpha   90.00
_cell.angle_beta   90.00
_cell.angle_gamma   90.00
#
_symmetry.space_group_name_H-M   'P 1'
#
loop_
_entity.id
_entity.type
_entity.pdbx_description
1 polymer ?
#
loop_
_entity_poly.entity_id
_entity_poly.type
_entity_poly.pdbx_seq_one_letter_code
_entity_poly.pdbx_strand_id
1 'polypeptide(L)'
;MSKIPLAGPCLGLLVALLMASASAQPADAPFVVVLGIGQDGGVPQAGDLDAPGWSDPAYRRLVVSLGLVDPASGGRWLFEATPDLPEQLVRLDAVAPRTEGPAVDGVFLTHAHIGHYTGLMFLGHESLGARGVPVHAMPRMAAFLRTNGPWSQLVRYENVAIRELADGVPVPLADGLAVTPLVVPHRQEFSEVVGYRIDGPDRSALFIPDIDSWHEWDDAGTRLEDVLATVDVAYLDATFFADGEIPGRDMSGFPHPFITTTMDRLADLPARERAKVRFIHLNHTNPALWPGAAREAVEAAGMRVAEEGEMVRL
;
A
#
# COMPACT_ATOMS: atom_id res chain seq x y z
N MET A 1 80.96 -5.87 25.19
CA MET A 1 80.63 -6.46 23.89
C MET A 1 79.10 -6.54 23.82
N SER A 2 78.49 -5.51 23.28
CA SER A 2 77.02 -5.34 23.20
C SER A 2 76.58 -5.69 21.81
N LYS A 3 75.57 -6.56 21.67
CA LYS A 3 74.91 -6.90 20.38
C LYS A 3 73.57 -6.16 20.28
N ILE A 4 73.45 -5.37 19.24
CA ILE A 4 72.26 -4.67 18.85
C ILE A 4 71.37 -5.61 18.01
N PRO A 5 70.04 -5.77 18.23
CA PRO A 5 69.19 -6.46 17.31
C PRO A 5 68.61 -5.49 16.25
N LEU A 6 68.58 -5.95 15.00
CA LEU A 6 67.96 -5.28 13.87
C LEU A 6 66.42 -5.28 14.01
N ALA A 7 65.83 -4.12 13.79
CA ALA A 7 64.38 -3.95 13.60
C ALA A 7 63.99 -4.23 12.15
N GLY A 8 63.04 -5.16 11.94
CA GLY A 8 62.42 -5.41 10.63
C GLY A 8 61.25 -4.44 10.39
N PRO A 9 60.89 -4.14 9.14
CA PRO A 9 59.81 -3.20 8.81
C PRO A 9 58.45 -3.87 8.98
N CYS A 10 57.60 -3.23 9.79
CA CYS A 10 56.15 -3.53 9.85
C CYS A 10 55.46 -2.99 8.57
N LEU A 11 54.98 -3.91 7.75
CA LEU A 11 54.14 -3.62 6.61
C LEU A 11 52.71 -3.33 7.10
N GLY A 12 52.37 -2.05 7.22
CA GLY A 12 51.00 -1.64 7.60
C GLY A 12 50.05 -1.84 6.43
N LEU A 13 49.11 -2.77 6.59
CA LEU A 13 48.02 -3.00 5.65
C LEU A 13 46.98 -1.89 5.84
N LEU A 14 46.90 -0.95 4.92
CA LEU A 14 45.87 0.11 4.90
C LEU A 14 44.58 -0.49 4.32
N VAL A 15 43.65 -0.86 5.17
CA VAL A 15 42.30 -1.23 4.74
C VAL A 15 41.51 0.05 4.52
N ALA A 16 41.33 0.43 3.25
CA ALA A 16 40.47 1.52 2.87
C ALA A 16 38.98 1.04 3.04
N LEU A 17 38.30 1.48 4.11
CA LEU A 17 36.88 1.36 4.24
C LEU A 17 36.22 2.31 3.23
N LEU A 18 35.68 1.78 2.14
CA LEU A 18 34.72 2.48 1.27
C LEU A 18 33.41 2.62 2.04
N MET A 19 33.26 3.75 2.73
CA MET A 19 31.97 4.19 3.23
C MET A 19 31.15 4.60 2.01
N ALA A 20 30.19 3.75 1.63
CA ALA A 20 29.13 4.17 0.72
C ALA A 20 28.36 5.29 1.42
N SER A 21 28.49 6.52 0.93
CA SER A 21 27.66 7.65 1.36
C SER A 21 26.23 7.35 0.92
N ALA A 22 25.43 6.83 1.84
CA ALA A 22 23.99 6.92 1.68
C ALA A 22 23.67 8.42 1.65
N SER A 23 23.27 8.94 0.50
CA SER A 23 22.74 10.29 0.40
C SER A 23 21.56 10.37 1.35
N ALA A 24 21.67 11.18 2.41
CA ALA A 24 20.54 11.46 3.28
C ALA A 24 19.48 12.14 2.40
N GLN A 25 18.35 11.47 2.20
CA GLN A 25 17.21 12.09 1.52
C GLN A 25 16.78 13.33 2.32
N PRO A 26 16.32 14.40 1.64
CA PRO A 26 15.84 15.60 2.31
C PRO A 26 14.83 15.26 3.39
N ALA A 27 14.90 15.92 4.53
CA ALA A 27 13.94 15.70 5.64
C ALA A 27 12.49 15.99 5.21
N ASP A 28 12.33 16.82 4.17
CA ASP A 28 11.06 17.34 3.67
C ASP A 28 10.54 16.58 2.42
N ALA A 29 11.16 15.45 2.03
CA ALA A 29 10.68 14.67 0.88
C ALA A 29 9.32 14.04 1.17
N PRO A 30 8.40 14.01 0.18
CA PRO A 30 7.15 13.29 0.30
C PRO A 30 7.37 11.82 0.63
N PHE A 31 6.41 11.21 1.34
CA PHE A 31 6.49 9.80 1.70
C PHE A 31 5.13 9.13 1.70
N VAL A 32 5.13 7.83 1.45
CA VAL A 32 3.99 6.96 1.74
C VAL A 32 4.19 6.30 3.10
N VAL A 33 3.08 6.11 3.83
CA VAL A 33 3.03 5.35 5.08
C VAL A 33 1.96 4.27 4.98
N VAL A 34 2.28 3.04 5.42
CA VAL A 34 1.32 1.94 5.45
C VAL A 34 0.42 2.09 6.67
N LEU A 35 -0.89 2.26 6.46
CA LEU A 35 -1.87 2.47 7.52
C LEU A 35 -2.67 1.22 7.86
N GLY A 36 -2.64 0.20 6.99
CA GLY A 36 -3.25 -1.08 7.18
C GLY A 36 -2.79 -2.06 6.10
N ILE A 37 -2.83 -3.36 6.40
CA ILE A 37 -2.37 -4.42 5.50
C ILE A 37 -3.36 -5.57 5.33
N GLY A 38 -4.46 -5.57 6.08
CA GLY A 38 -5.47 -6.62 6.05
C GLY A 38 -6.42 -6.48 4.86
N GLN A 39 -7.01 -7.59 4.43
CA GLN A 39 -8.08 -7.60 3.45
C GLN A 39 -9.36 -6.98 4.07
N ASP A 40 -10.28 -6.56 3.26
CA ASP A 40 -11.61 -5.96 3.45
C ASP A 40 -12.22 -5.94 4.86
N GLY A 41 -12.22 -7.08 5.53
CA GLY A 41 -12.81 -7.26 6.86
C GLY A 41 -11.85 -6.95 8.01
N GLY A 42 -10.58 -6.66 7.72
CA GLY A 42 -9.52 -6.48 8.73
C GLY A 42 -9.13 -7.79 9.43
N VAL A 43 -8.25 -7.68 10.40
CA VAL A 43 -7.80 -8.80 11.23
C VAL A 43 -7.91 -8.38 12.70
N PRO A 44 -8.72 -9.04 13.51
CA PRO A 44 -9.55 -10.22 13.22
C PRO A 44 -10.74 -9.89 12.32
N GLN A 45 -11.19 -10.87 11.55
CA GLN A 45 -12.37 -10.74 10.70
C GLN A 45 -13.65 -11.04 11.49
N ALA A 46 -14.72 -10.34 11.16
CA ALA A 46 -16.06 -10.61 11.72
C ALA A 46 -16.45 -12.07 11.47
N GLY A 47 -16.87 -12.79 12.54
CA GLY A 47 -17.20 -14.21 12.48
C GLY A 47 -16.11 -15.14 12.98
N ASP A 48 -14.85 -14.72 12.99
CA ASP A 48 -13.76 -15.42 13.69
C ASP A 48 -13.71 -14.97 15.16
N LEU A 49 -14.63 -15.53 15.95
CA LEU A 49 -14.84 -15.10 17.35
C LEU A 49 -13.72 -15.51 18.30
N ASP A 50 -12.93 -16.51 17.91
CA ASP A 50 -11.83 -17.06 18.72
C ASP A 50 -10.48 -16.41 18.35
N ALA A 51 -10.45 -15.51 17.37
CA ALA A 51 -9.23 -14.85 16.94
C ALA A 51 -8.57 -14.06 18.08
N PRO A 52 -7.27 -14.21 18.30
CA PRO A 52 -6.55 -13.55 19.42
C PRO A 52 -6.62 -12.03 19.33
N GLY A 53 -6.75 -11.47 18.14
CA GLY A 53 -6.83 -10.02 17.89
C GLY A 53 -8.03 -9.31 18.56
N TRP A 54 -9.05 -10.04 19.03
CA TRP A 54 -10.14 -9.46 19.81
C TRP A 54 -9.69 -9.03 21.22
N SER A 55 -8.70 -9.69 21.77
CA SER A 55 -8.20 -9.43 23.13
C SER A 55 -6.76 -8.89 23.17
N ASP A 56 -5.97 -9.12 22.14
CA ASP A 56 -4.57 -8.69 22.06
C ASP A 56 -4.34 -7.86 20.77
N PRO A 57 -4.07 -6.55 20.92
CA PRO A 57 -3.80 -5.67 19.79
C PRO A 57 -2.59 -6.09 18.92
N ALA A 58 -1.65 -6.88 19.45
CA ALA A 58 -0.53 -7.39 18.67
C ALA A 58 -0.96 -8.28 17.49
N TYR A 59 -2.14 -8.90 17.62
CA TYR A 59 -2.78 -9.73 16.59
C TYR A 59 -3.85 -9.00 15.79
N ARG A 60 -3.85 -7.66 15.78
CA ARG A 60 -4.72 -6.86 14.92
C ARG A 60 -3.96 -6.31 13.73
N ARG A 61 -4.64 -6.27 12.59
CA ARG A 61 -4.20 -5.51 11.41
C ARG A 61 -5.41 -4.76 10.85
N LEU A 62 -5.20 -3.49 10.52
CA LEU A 62 -6.22 -2.67 9.88
C LEU A 62 -6.38 -3.05 8.41
N VAL A 63 -7.51 -2.72 7.85
CA VAL A 63 -7.79 -2.89 6.43
C VAL A 63 -6.80 -2.07 5.59
N VAL A 64 -6.43 -2.61 4.45
CA VAL A 64 -5.42 -2.06 3.55
C VAL A 64 -5.62 -0.58 3.22
N SER A 65 -4.61 0.23 3.54
CA SER A 65 -4.60 1.65 3.18
C SER A 65 -3.19 2.20 3.20
N LEU A 66 -2.90 3.16 2.33
CA LEU A 66 -1.71 3.98 2.40
C LEU A 66 -2.07 5.44 2.70
N GLY A 67 -1.23 6.10 3.49
CA GLY A 67 -1.19 7.56 3.57
C GLY A 67 -0.08 8.09 2.67
N LEU A 68 -0.34 9.17 1.96
CA LEU A 68 0.66 9.97 1.25
C LEU A 68 0.77 11.31 1.94
N VAL A 69 1.99 11.70 2.27
CA VAL A 69 2.28 12.95 2.98
C VAL A 69 3.31 13.75 2.20
N ASP A 70 3.02 15.03 1.98
CA ASP A 70 4.00 16.00 1.51
C ASP A 70 4.33 16.99 2.64
N PRO A 71 5.47 16.84 3.33
CA PRO A 71 5.84 17.73 4.42
C PRO A 71 6.03 19.19 3.98
N ALA A 72 6.39 19.42 2.71
CA ALA A 72 6.66 20.76 2.20
C ALA A 72 5.38 21.61 2.09
N SER A 73 4.29 21.01 1.58
CA SER A 73 2.98 21.68 1.51
C SER A 73 2.10 21.43 2.74
N GLY A 74 2.46 20.44 3.58
CA GLY A 74 1.61 19.90 4.63
C GLY A 74 0.44 19.07 4.10
N GLY A 75 0.44 18.70 2.82
CA GLY A 75 -0.60 17.90 2.17
C GLY A 75 -0.63 16.45 2.66
N ARG A 76 -1.84 15.90 2.83
CA ARG A 76 -2.07 14.52 3.26
C ARG A 76 -3.21 13.89 2.47
N TRP A 77 -2.96 12.73 1.87
CA TRP A 77 -3.95 11.97 1.09
C TRP A 77 -4.01 10.53 1.56
N LEU A 78 -5.17 9.91 1.40
CA LEU A 78 -5.38 8.49 1.66
C LEU A 78 -5.60 7.74 0.35
N PHE A 79 -5.07 6.54 0.29
CA PHE A 79 -5.49 5.51 -0.65
C PHE A 79 -6.36 4.54 0.12
N GLU A 80 -7.61 4.45 -0.30
CA GLU A 80 -8.76 3.81 0.33
C GLU A 80 -9.40 4.61 1.49
N ALA A 81 -10.70 4.42 1.62
CA ALA A 81 -11.48 4.83 2.78
C ALA A 81 -12.10 3.58 3.40
N THR A 82 -11.33 2.88 4.20
CA THR A 82 -11.65 1.58 4.75
C THR A 82 -12.61 1.66 5.95
N PRO A 83 -13.21 0.55 6.40
CA PRO A 83 -13.95 0.53 7.66
C PRO A 83 -13.14 1.04 8.86
N ASP A 84 -11.81 0.94 8.81
CA ASP A 84 -10.89 1.38 9.86
C ASP A 84 -10.44 2.85 9.72
N LEU A 85 -11.07 3.62 8.83
CA LEU A 85 -10.71 5.02 8.57
C LEU A 85 -10.47 5.86 9.83
N PRO A 86 -11.29 5.77 10.91
CA PRO A 86 -11.04 6.56 12.11
C PRO A 86 -9.68 6.28 12.76
N GLU A 87 -9.27 5.02 12.87
CA GLU A 87 -7.96 4.66 13.44
C GLU A 87 -6.82 5.01 12.46
N GLN A 88 -7.03 4.85 11.17
CA GLN A 88 -6.06 5.22 10.13
C GLN A 88 -5.78 6.72 10.12
N LEU A 89 -6.79 7.56 10.34
CA LEU A 89 -6.60 9.02 10.51
C LEU A 89 -5.77 9.34 11.75
N VAL A 90 -5.97 8.65 12.86
CA VAL A 90 -5.15 8.82 14.08
C VAL A 90 -3.69 8.42 13.81
N ARG A 91 -3.47 7.30 13.10
CA ARG A 91 -2.11 6.86 12.73
C ARG A 91 -1.43 7.83 11.76
N LEU A 92 -2.17 8.36 10.79
CA LEU A 92 -1.67 9.38 9.88
C LEU A 92 -1.30 10.66 10.63
N ASP A 93 -2.14 11.09 11.58
CA ASP A 93 -1.88 12.27 12.39
C ASP A 93 -0.65 12.09 13.31
N ALA A 94 -0.37 10.89 13.77
CA ALA A 94 0.82 10.58 14.56
C ALA A 94 2.14 10.80 13.79
N VAL A 95 2.15 10.59 12.47
CA VAL A 95 3.34 10.75 11.62
C VAL A 95 3.38 12.08 10.86
N ALA A 96 2.23 12.71 10.67
CA ALA A 96 2.08 14.00 9.99
C ALA A 96 1.03 14.86 10.73
N PRO A 97 1.33 15.38 11.91
CA PRO A 97 0.37 16.13 12.73
C PRO A 97 -0.18 17.35 11.99
N ARG A 98 -1.50 17.59 12.15
CA ARG A 98 -2.17 18.77 11.61
C ARG A 98 -3.10 19.38 12.65
N THR A 99 -2.97 20.67 12.90
CA THR A 99 -3.79 21.40 13.87
C THR A 99 -4.94 22.19 13.23
N GLU A 100 -4.86 22.45 11.93
CA GLU A 100 -5.85 23.22 11.17
C GLU A 100 -6.11 22.57 9.80
N GLY A 101 -7.28 22.86 9.22
CA GLY A 101 -7.67 22.35 7.92
C GLY A 101 -8.40 20.98 7.97
N PRO A 102 -8.66 20.36 6.83
CA PRO A 102 -9.35 19.07 6.76
C PRO A 102 -8.45 17.93 7.28
N ALA A 103 -9.06 16.84 7.74
CA ALA A 103 -8.32 15.67 8.19
C ALA A 103 -7.39 15.11 7.10
N VAL A 104 -7.84 15.16 5.83
CA VAL A 104 -7.07 14.82 4.63
C VAL A 104 -7.41 15.78 3.48
N ASP A 105 -6.48 15.98 2.57
CA ASP A 105 -6.65 16.83 1.39
C ASP A 105 -7.26 16.07 0.20
N GLY A 106 -7.42 14.76 0.33
CA GLY A 106 -8.11 13.92 -0.64
C GLY A 106 -8.03 12.44 -0.31
N VAL A 107 -8.90 11.67 -0.96
CA VAL A 107 -8.97 10.21 -0.89
C VAL A 107 -8.96 9.67 -2.32
N PHE A 108 -8.14 8.67 -2.58
CA PHE A 108 -8.09 7.90 -3.83
C PHE A 108 -8.71 6.53 -3.61
N LEU A 109 -9.77 6.20 -4.33
CA LEU A 109 -10.47 4.94 -4.21
C LEU A 109 -10.10 4.01 -5.36
N THR A 110 -9.77 2.76 -5.05
CA THR A 110 -9.50 1.77 -6.08
C THR A 110 -10.77 1.23 -6.73
N HIS A 111 -11.76 0.83 -5.92
CA HIS A 111 -12.99 0.21 -6.41
C HIS A 111 -14.12 0.17 -5.35
N ALA A 112 -15.27 -0.43 -5.73
CA ALA A 112 -16.48 -0.46 -4.91
C ALA A 112 -16.69 -1.78 -4.16
N HIS A 113 -15.63 -2.42 -3.64
CA HIS A 113 -15.76 -3.44 -2.60
C HIS A 113 -15.74 -2.78 -1.22
N ILE A 114 -16.49 -3.36 -0.28
CA ILE A 114 -16.81 -2.68 0.99
C ILE A 114 -15.61 -2.33 1.85
N GLY A 115 -14.52 -3.08 1.75
CA GLY A 115 -13.27 -2.79 2.46
C GLY A 115 -12.57 -1.52 2.00
N HIS A 116 -12.87 -1.01 0.80
CA HIS A 116 -12.10 0.05 0.14
C HIS A 116 -12.76 1.42 0.18
N TYR A 117 -14.08 1.52 0.42
CA TYR A 117 -14.78 2.80 0.34
C TYR A 117 -15.81 3.08 1.44
N THR A 118 -16.21 2.07 2.22
CA THR A 118 -17.30 2.26 3.20
C THR A 118 -16.97 3.24 4.30
N GLY A 119 -15.69 3.42 4.62
CA GLY A 119 -15.24 4.41 5.59
C GLY A 119 -15.49 5.86 5.17
N LEU A 120 -15.83 6.14 3.91
CA LEU A 120 -16.31 7.46 3.50
C LEU A 120 -17.45 7.97 4.38
N MET A 121 -18.26 7.06 4.96
CA MET A 121 -19.34 7.44 5.88
C MET A 121 -18.87 8.31 7.06
N PHE A 122 -17.62 8.12 7.51
CA PHE A 122 -17.05 8.91 8.60
C PHE A 122 -16.74 10.38 8.22
N LEU A 123 -16.74 10.71 6.93
CA LEU A 123 -16.64 12.10 6.48
C LEU A 123 -17.96 12.87 6.62
N GLY A 124 -19.09 12.15 6.82
CA GLY A 124 -20.42 12.72 7.00
C GLY A 124 -20.56 13.54 8.29
N HIS A 125 -21.66 14.28 8.37
CA HIS A 125 -21.94 15.16 9.49
C HIS A 125 -22.28 14.41 10.79
N GLU A 126 -22.62 13.13 10.73
CA GLU A 126 -22.79 12.27 11.91
C GLU A 126 -21.45 11.91 12.58
N SER A 127 -20.33 12.19 11.94
CA SER A 127 -18.97 11.95 12.44
C SER A 127 -18.09 13.19 12.29
N LEU A 128 -17.23 13.27 11.26
CA LEU A 128 -16.29 14.40 11.08
C LEU A 128 -16.97 15.70 10.62
N GLY A 129 -18.12 15.62 9.95
CA GLY A 129 -18.73 16.79 9.33
C GLY A 129 -17.79 17.48 8.35
N ALA A 130 -17.06 16.69 7.57
CA ALA A 130 -16.09 17.19 6.61
C ALA A 130 -16.74 18.14 5.59
N ARG A 131 -15.93 18.98 4.95
CA ARG A 131 -16.41 19.94 3.96
C ARG A 131 -15.56 19.86 2.70
N GLY A 132 -16.19 19.34 1.62
CA GLY A 132 -15.63 19.33 0.29
C GLY A 132 -14.36 18.49 0.12
N VAL A 133 -14.14 17.45 0.95
CA VAL A 133 -12.97 16.59 0.82
C VAL A 133 -12.95 15.97 -0.58
N PRO A 134 -11.90 16.18 -1.39
CA PRO A 134 -11.77 15.55 -2.69
C PRO A 134 -11.78 14.03 -2.59
N VAL A 135 -12.66 13.36 -3.33
CA VAL A 135 -12.68 11.90 -3.49
C VAL A 135 -12.42 11.61 -4.96
N HIS A 136 -11.23 11.10 -5.22
CA HIS A 136 -10.76 10.74 -6.55
C HIS A 136 -11.25 9.33 -6.88
N ALA A 137 -12.01 9.18 -7.95
CA ALA A 137 -12.67 7.92 -8.31
C ALA A 137 -12.84 7.80 -9.83
N MET A 138 -12.74 6.58 -10.35
CA MET A 138 -13.04 6.29 -11.75
C MET A 138 -14.52 6.56 -12.07
N PRO A 139 -14.90 6.78 -13.33
CA PRO A 139 -16.24 7.25 -13.69
C PRO A 139 -17.41 6.43 -13.16
N ARG A 140 -17.34 5.07 -13.21
CA ARG A 140 -18.40 4.22 -12.65
C ARG A 140 -18.43 4.30 -11.12
N MET A 141 -17.27 4.33 -10.46
CA MET A 141 -17.16 4.55 -9.01
C MET A 141 -17.74 5.92 -8.64
N ALA A 142 -17.44 6.96 -9.38
CA ALA A 142 -18.00 8.30 -9.18
C ALA A 142 -19.54 8.31 -9.32
N ALA A 143 -20.06 7.65 -10.35
CA ALA A 143 -21.51 7.49 -10.55
C ALA A 143 -22.15 6.68 -9.40
N PHE A 144 -21.51 5.59 -8.96
CA PHE A 144 -21.96 4.78 -7.84
C PHE A 144 -22.10 5.63 -6.56
N LEU A 145 -21.09 6.42 -6.20
CA LEU A 145 -21.13 7.28 -5.02
C LEU A 145 -22.20 8.37 -5.11
N ARG A 146 -22.44 8.94 -6.30
CA ARG A 146 -23.45 9.99 -6.51
C ARG A 146 -24.89 9.47 -6.44
N THR A 147 -25.13 8.20 -6.76
CA THR A 147 -26.47 7.66 -6.96
C THR A 147 -26.94 6.70 -5.91
N ASN A 148 -26.02 6.12 -5.10
CA ASN A 148 -26.39 5.15 -4.06
C ASN A 148 -26.30 5.78 -2.67
N GLY A 149 -27.36 5.57 -1.88
CA GLY A 149 -27.32 5.89 -0.46
C GLY A 149 -26.49 4.86 0.33
N PRO A 150 -25.82 5.27 1.44
CA PRO A 150 -25.82 6.62 2.00
C PRO A 150 -24.80 7.58 1.38
N TRP A 151 -23.89 7.12 0.49
CA TRP A 151 -22.78 7.94 -0.07
C TRP A 151 -23.26 9.15 -0.87
N SER A 152 -24.39 9.02 -1.58
CA SER A 152 -24.99 10.15 -2.29
C SER A 152 -25.37 11.31 -1.37
N GLN A 153 -25.60 11.04 -0.08
CA GLN A 153 -25.86 12.06 0.93
C GLN A 153 -24.60 12.88 1.22
N LEU A 154 -23.42 12.24 1.28
CA LEU A 154 -22.14 12.91 1.48
C LEU A 154 -21.85 13.89 0.35
N VAL A 155 -22.16 13.50 -0.89
CA VAL A 155 -22.03 14.36 -2.07
C VAL A 155 -23.01 15.52 -2.01
N ARG A 156 -24.29 15.26 -1.72
CA ARG A 156 -25.34 16.27 -1.65
C ARG A 156 -25.13 17.30 -0.55
N TYR A 157 -24.55 16.89 0.57
CA TYR A 157 -24.23 17.77 1.70
C TYR A 157 -22.84 18.38 1.62
N GLU A 158 -22.15 18.15 0.49
CA GLU A 158 -20.82 18.69 0.24
C GLU A 158 -19.79 18.26 1.32
N ASN A 159 -20.01 17.12 1.99
CA ASN A 159 -18.98 16.55 2.84
C ASN A 159 -17.78 16.09 2.00
N VAL A 160 -18.08 15.56 0.79
CA VAL A 160 -17.08 15.14 -0.19
C VAL A 160 -17.33 15.81 -1.54
N ALA A 161 -16.28 16.02 -2.32
CA ALA A 161 -16.30 16.53 -3.68
C ALA A 161 -15.69 15.50 -4.63
N ILE A 162 -16.53 14.81 -5.42
CA ILE A 162 -16.04 13.79 -6.35
C ILE A 162 -15.17 14.42 -7.45
N ARG A 163 -13.98 13.84 -7.65
CA ARG A 163 -13.03 14.15 -8.72
C ARG A 163 -12.88 12.91 -9.60
N GLU A 164 -13.37 12.99 -10.83
CA GLU A 164 -13.26 11.85 -11.74
C GLU A 164 -11.84 11.67 -12.24
N LEU A 165 -11.40 10.42 -12.25
CA LEU A 165 -10.11 9.96 -12.76
C LEU A 165 -10.26 9.45 -14.19
N ALA A 166 -9.14 9.36 -14.90
CA ALA A 166 -9.04 8.66 -16.16
C ALA A 166 -7.79 7.77 -16.16
N ASP A 167 -7.91 6.56 -16.70
CA ASP A 167 -6.81 5.59 -16.77
C ASP A 167 -5.54 6.20 -17.37
N GLY A 168 -4.40 6.00 -16.72
CA GLY A 168 -3.11 6.51 -17.15
C GLY A 168 -2.93 8.04 -17.10
N VAL A 169 -3.92 8.79 -16.62
CA VAL A 169 -3.83 10.27 -16.56
C VAL A 169 -3.41 10.72 -15.17
N PRO A 170 -2.24 11.36 -15.01
CA PRO A 170 -1.74 11.79 -13.72
C PRO A 170 -2.57 12.93 -13.13
N VAL A 171 -2.81 12.85 -11.82
CA VAL A 171 -3.39 13.91 -10.99
C VAL A 171 -2.27 14.59 -10.23
N PRO A 172 -1.89 15.83 -10.54
CA PRO A 172 -0.88 16.55 -9.77
C PRO A 172 -1.43 16.93 -8.39
N LEU A 173 -0.64 16.72 -7.34
CA LEU A 173 -0.98 17.03 -5.95
C LEU A 173 -0.16 18.19 -5.39
N ALA A 174 1.13 18.18 -5.69
CA ALA A 174 2.10 19.22 -5.31
C ALA A 174 3.22 19.25 -6.35
N ASP A 175 4.22 20.11 -6.15
CA ASP A 175 5.38 20.18 -7.04
C ASP A 175 6.16 18.86 -7.00
N GLY A 176 6.31 18.22 -8.17
CA GLY A 176 6.95 16.91 -8.30
C GLY A 176 6.16 15.73 -7.70
N LEU A 177 4.91 15.93 -7.25
CA LEU A 177 4.09 14.87 -6.66
C LEU A 177 2.80 14.66 -7.46
N ALA A 178 2.60 13.45 -7.97
CA ALA A 178 1.43 13.09 -8.76
C ALA A 178 0.97 11.65 -8.49
N VAL A 179 -0.32 11.39 -8.75
CA VAL A 179 -0.93 10.06 -8.64
C VAL A 179 -1.59 9.70 -9.96
N THR A 180 -1.24 8.53 -10.49
CA THR A 180 -1.76 8.03 -11.78
C THR A 180 -2.55 6.74 -11.54
N PRO A 181 -3.84 6.67 -11.85
CA PRO A 181 -4.60 5.44 -11.82
C PRO A 181 -4.20 4.51 -12.98
N LEU A 182 -4.14 3.22 -12.71
CA LEU A 182 -3.86 2.14 -13.67
C LEU A 182 -4.98 1.11 -13.57
N VAL A 183 -5.76 0.92 -14.62
CA VAL A 183 -6.82 -0.10 -14.63
C VAL A 183 -6.20 -1.48 -14.48
N VAL A 184 -6.76 -2.27 -13.56
CA VAL A 184 -6.38 -3.66 -13.31
C VAL A 184 -7.59 -4.59 -13.43
N PRO A 185 -7.41 -5.84 -13.86
CA PRO A 185 -8.49 -6.82 -13.88
C PRO A 185 -8.86 -7.20 -12.45
N HIS A 186 -10.11 -6.98 -12.10
CA HIS A 186 -10.73 -7.43 -10.87
C HIS A 186 -12.25 -7.39 -11.04
N ARG A 187 -13.01 -8.02 -10.15
CA ARG A 187 -14.47 -8.03 -10.18
C ARG A 187 -15.03 -6.61 -10.22
N GLN A 188 -15.77 -6.30 -11.28
CA GLN A 188 -16.22 -4.94 -11.61
C GLN A 188 -17.75 -4.83 -11.50
N GLU A 189 -18.35 -5.29 -10.43
CA GLU A 189 -19.80 -5.27 -10.25
C GLU A 189 -20.36 -3.84 -10.29
N PHE A 190 -19.73 -2.90 -9.59
CA PHE A 190 -20.23 -1.54 -9.43
C PHE A 190 -19.30 -0.45 -9.96
N SER A 191 -18.02 -0.74 -10.12
CA SER A 191 -17.01 0.25 -10.53
C SER A 191 -15.97 -0.37 -11.45
N GLU A 192 -15.14 0.46 -12.08
CA GLU A 192 -13.82 0.05 -12.53
C GLU A 192 -12.97 -0.33 -11.31
N VAL A 193 -11.88 -1.07 -11.55
CA VAL A 193 -10.86 -1.34 -10.52
C VAL A 193 -9.53 -0.77 -10.98
N VAL A 194 -8.86 -0.04 -10.11
CA VAL A 194 -7.56 0.56 -10.41
C VAL A 194 -6.56 0.30 -9.29
N GLY A 195 -5.29 0.16 -9.66
CA GLY A 195 -4.17 0.46 -8.80
C GLY A 195 -3.70 1.90 -9.01
N TYR A 196 -2.71 2.32 -8.24
CA TYR A 196 -2.16 3.67 -8.32
C TYR A 196 -0.64 3.65 -8.43
N ARG A 197 -0.11 4.39 -9.38
CA ARG A 197 1.27 4.83 -9.38
C ARG A 197 1.35 6.18 -8.65
N ILE A 198 2.30 6.32 -7.75
CA ILE A 198 2.54 7.53 -6.96
C ILE A 198 3.94 8.00 -7.29
N ASP A 199 4.07 9.09 -8.02
CA ASP A 199 5.34 9.67 -8.41
C ASP A 199 5.70 10.82 -7.47
N GLY A 200 6.82 10.69 -6.79
CA GLY A 200 7.46 11.76 -6.04
C GLY A 200 8.64 12.36 -6.80
N PRO A 201 9.35 13.36 -6.22
CA PRO A 201 10.44 14.04 -6.88
C PRO A 201 11.64 13.13 -7.20
N ASP A 202 11.91 12.13 -6.36
CA ASP A 202 13.11 11.28 -6.47
C ASP A 202 12.76 9.81 -6.72
N ARG A 203 11.61 9.35 -6.22
CA ARG A 203 11.20 7.94 -6.24
C ARG A 203 9.71 7.80 -6.47
N SER A 204 9.31 6.60 -6.87
CA SER A 204 7.91 6.28 -7.12
C SER A 204 7.47 4.99 -6.42
N ALA A 205 6.18 4.96 -6.07
CA ALA A 205 5.53 3.79 -5.49
C ALA A 205 4.41 3.29 -6.40
N LEU A 206 4.15 1.98 -6.35
CA LEU A 206 3.00 1.32 -6.96
C LEU A 206 2.12 0.76 -5.84
N PHE A 207 0.80 0.91 -5.95
CA PHE A 207 -0.18 0.35 -5.03
C PHE A 207 -1.27 -0.37 -5.82
N ILE A 208 -1.26 -1.70 -5.78
CA ILE A 208 -2.25 -2.59 -6.39
C ILE A 208 -2.72 -3.54 -5.29
N PRO A 209 -3.68 -3.11 -4.44
CA PRO A 209 -4.15 -3.95 -3.33
C PRO A 209 -5.01 -5.11 -3.79
N ASP A 210 -5.69 -4.96 -4.93
CA ASP A 210 -6.63 -5.94 -5.47
C ASP A 210 -6.43 -6.14 -6.97
N ILE A 211 -6.28 -7.39 -7.38
CA ILE A 211 -6.23 -7.81 -8.78
C ILE A 211 -6.65 -9.29 -8.88
N ASP A 212 -7.43 -9.66 -9.88
CA ASP A 212 -7.85 -11.06 -10.05
C ASP A 212 -6.68 -11.96 -10.48
N SER A 213 -5.87 -11.49 -11.42
CA SER A 213 -4.79 -12.30 -11.99
C SER A 213 -3.77 -11.43 -12.73
N TRP A 214 -2.48 -11.72 -12.53
CA TRP A 214 -1.41 -11.14 -13.35
C TRP A 214 -1.52 -11.55 -14.81
N HIS A 215 -2.05 -12.75 -15.08
CA HIS A 215 -2.23 -13.23 -16.44
C HIS A 215 -3.32 -12.45 -17.18
N GLU A 216 -4.43 -12.15 -16.53
CA GLU A 216 -5.46 -11.32 -17.13
C GLU A 216 -4.97 -9.89 -17.40
N TRP A 217 -4.06 -9.38 -16.58
CA TRP A 217 -3.43 -8.09 -16.83
C TRP A 217 -2.47 -8.16 -18.04
N ASP A 218 -1.73 -9.29 -18.21
CA ASP A 218 -0.93 -9.54 -19.42
C ASP A 218 -1.82 -9.57 -20.67
N ASP A 219 -2.95 -10.25 -20.61
CA ASP A 219 -3.92 -10.32 -21.72
C ASP A 219 -4.53 -8.95 -22.05
N ALA A 220 -4.66 -8.07 -21.06
CA ALA A 220 -5.04 -6.67 -21.24
C ALA A 220 -3.89 -5.79 -21.77
N GLY A 221 -2.70 -6.33 -21.97
CA GLY A 221 -1.56 -5.66 -22.56
C GLY A 221 -0.59 -5.00 -21.56
N THR A 222 -0.74 -5.26 -20.26
CA THR A 222 0.14 -4.70 -19.22
C THR A 222 0.81 -5.82 -18.43
N ARG A 223 2.14 -5.82 -18.39
CA ARG A 223 2.91 -6.81 -17.64
C ARG A 223 3.39 -6.25 -16.31
N LEU A 224 3.23 -7.05 -15.25
CA LEU A 224 3.71 -6.66 -13.91
C LEU A 224 5.21 -6.32 -13.92
N GLU A 225 6.04 -7.11 -14.61
CA GLU A 225 7.48 -6.92 -14.68
C GLU A 225 7.85 -5.56 -15.30
N ASP A 226 7.12 -5.16 -16.34
CA ASP A 226 7.36 -3.88 -17.03
C ASP A 226 6.97 -2.70 -16.15
N VAL A 227 5.85 -2.80 -15.42
CA VAL A 227 5.42 -1.77 -14.46
C VAL A 227 6.40 -1.70 -13.29
N LEU A 228 6.80 -2.87 -12.72
CA LEU A 228 7.74 -2.96 -11.61
C LEU A 228 9.11 -2.33 -11.97
N ALA A 229 9.58 -2.48 -13.22
CA ALA A 229 10.82 -1.86 -13.68
C ALA A 229 10.79 -0.32 -13.61
N THR A 230 9.61 0.31 -13.58
CA THR A 230 9.43 1.76 -13.61
C THR A 230 9.19 2.40 -12.24
N VAL A 231 9.13 1.62 -11.15
CA VAL A 231 8.88 2.11 -9.80
C VAL A 231 9.99 1.68 -8.84
N ASP A 232 10.06 2.28 -7.66
CA ASP A 232 11.07 1.99 -6.64
C ASP A 232 10.56 1.11 -5.51
N VAL A 233 9.26 1.10 -5.29
CA VAL A 233 8.55 0.20 -4.34
C VAL A 233 7.19 -0.17 -4.93
N ALA A 234 6.74 -1.39 -4.67
CA ALA A 234 5.45 -1.88 -5.17
C ALA A 234 4.72 -2.65 -4.05
N TYR A 235 3.55 -2.14 -3.67
CA TYR A 235 2.61 -2.78 -2.77
C TYR A 235 1.62 -3.57 -3.62
N LEU A 236 1.70 -4.90 -3.55
CA LEU A 236 0.98 -5.82 -4.44
C LEU A 236 0.04 -6.72 -3.66
N ASP A 237 -1.09 -7.05 -4.28
CA ASP A 237 -2.09 -8.00 -3.77
C ASP A 237 -1.43 -9.29 -3.26
N ALA A 238 -1.82 -9.68 -2.07
CA ALA A 238 -1.34 -10.84 -1.36
C ALA A 238 -2.44 -11.47 -0.50
N THR A 239 -3.66 -11.46 -0.99
CA THR A 239 -4.84 -11.91 -0.24
C THR A 239 -4.61 -13.30 0.35
N PHE A 240 -4.12 -14.25 -0.43
CA PHE A 240 -3.81 -15.59 0.04
C PHE A 240 -2.34 -15.95 -0.19
N PHE A 241 -1.78 -16.76 0.70
CA PHE A 241 -0.39 -17.21 0.59
C PHE A 241 -0.22 -18.25 -0.51
N ALA A 242 -1.03 -19.31 -0.49
CA ALA A 242 -0.96 -20.44 -1.40
C ALA A 242 -2.31 -21.15 -1.52
N ASP A 243 -2.45 -22.01 -2.54
CA ASP A 243 -3.57 -22.95 -2.62
C ASP A 243 -3.64 -23.84 -1.36
N GLY A 244 -4.88 -24.14 -0.94
CA GLY A 244 -5.14 -24.94 0.27
C GLY A 244 -5.05 -24.16 1.59
N GLU A 245 -4.85 -22.86 1.57
CA GLU A 245 -4.87 -22.01 2.78
C GLU A 245 -6.21 -22.10 3.53
N ILE A 246 -7.31 -22.18 2.80
CA ILE A 246 -8.65 -22.38 3.39
C ILE A 246 -9.02 -23.87 3.35
N PRO A 247 -9.03 -24.57 4.50
CA PRO A 247 -9.28 -26.00 4.55
C PRO A 247 -10.64 -26.37 3.93
N GLY A 248 -10.62 -27.38 3.04
CA GLY A 248 -11.81 -27.92 2.41
C GLY A 248 -12.43 -27.04 1.32
N ARG A 249 -11.78 -25.95 0.91
CA ARG A 249 -12.18 -25.10 -0.22
C ARG A 249 -11.27 -25.37 -1.41
N ASP A 250 -11.89 -25.48 -2.59
CA ASP A 250 -11.15 -25.34 -3.85
C ASP A 250 -10.86 -23.84 -4.07
N MET A 251 -9.58 -23.49 -4.05
CA MET A 251 -9.13 -22.12 -4.20
C MET A 251 -8.66 -21.77 -5.62
N SER A 252 -8.69 -22.73 -6.58
CA SER A 252 -8.20 -22.54 -7.94
C SER A 252 -8.90 -21.41 -8.73
N GLY A 253 -10.13 -21.07 -8.33
CA GLY A 253 -10.92 -19.99 -8.93
C GLY A 253 -11.00 -18.73 -8.07
N PHE A 254 -10.19 -18.59 -7.03
CA PHE A 254 -10.21 -17.40 -6.20
C PHE A 254 -9.61 -16.21 -6.97
N PRO A 255 -10.25 -15.06 -6.93
CA PRO A 255 -9.88 -13.89 -7.74
C PRO A 255 -8.76 -13.07 -7.09
N HIS A 256 -7.63 -13.71 -6.82
CA HIS A 256 -6.42 -13.07 -6.29
C HIS A 256 -5.21 -13.96 -6.60
N PRO A 257 -4.10 -13.42 -7.08
CA PRO A 257 -2.88 -14.19 -7.23
C PRO A 257 -2.33 -14.57 -5.86
N PHE A 258 -2.00 -15.84 -5.65
CA PHE A 258 -1.32 -16.25 -4.42
C PHE A 258 0.06 -15.60 -4.30
N ILE A 259 0.52 -15.38 -3.07
CA ILE A 259 1.89 -14.90 -2.82
C ILE A 259 2.90 -15.82 -3.51
N THR A 260 2.72 -17.15 -3.40
CA THR A 260 3.59 -18.13 -4.05
C THR A 260 3.61 -17.97 -5.57
N THR A 261 2.46 -17.75 -6.20
CA THR A 261 2.36 -17.51 -7.65
C THR A 261 3.10 -16.24 -8.07
N THR A 262 2.96 -15.16 -7.29
CA THR A 262 3.68 -13.92 -7.57
C THR A 262 5.19 -14.06 -7.36
N MET A 263 5.62 -14.79 -6.32
CA MET A 263 7.04 -15.11 -6.10
C MET A 263 7.63 -15.91 -7.25
N ASP A 264 6.94 -16.95 -7.70
CA ASP A 264 7.37 -17.79 -8.81
C ASP A 264 7.48 -17.00 -10.11
N ARG A 265 6.48 -16.16 -10.41
CA ARG A 265 6.48 -15.28 -11.57
C ARG A 265 7.69 -14.33 -11.60
N LEU A 266 8.10 -13.79 -10.46
CA LEU A 266 9.17 -12.82 -10.35
C LEU A 266 10.53 -13.44 -10.03
N ALA A 267 10.65 -14.78 -9.93
CA ALA A 267 11.85 -15.48 -9.47
C ALA A 267 13.08 -15.18 -10.32
N ASP A 268 12.91 -15.07 -11.64
CA ASP A 268 14.00 -14.82 -12.59
C ASP A 268 14.41 -13.33 -12.68
N LEU A 269 13.68 -12.44 -12.05
CA LEU A 269 14.07 -11.01 -12.02
C LEU A 269 15.33 -10.80 -11.17
N PRO A 270 16.14 -9.77 -11.49
CA PRO A 270 17.25 -9.37 -10.64
C PRO A 270 16.81 -9.13 -9.19
N ALA A 271 17.65 -9.43 -8.22
CA ALA A 271 17.35 -9.26 -6.79
C ALA A 271 16.88 -7.85 -6.44
N ARG A 272 17.43 -6.82 -7.11
CA ARG A 272 17.00 -5.42 -6.91
C ARG A 272 15.54 -5.17 -7.30
N GLU A 273 15.03 -5.87 -8.33
CA GLU A 273 13.63 -5.75 -8.77
C GLU A 273 12.70 -6.46 -7.78
N ARG A 274 13.05 -7.68 -7.36
CA ARG A 274 12.30 -8.41 -6.33
C ARG A 274 12.23 -7.66 -5.01
N ALA A 275 13.32 -6.99 -4.62
CA ALA A 275 13.39 -6.21 -3.38
C ALA A 275 12.44 -4.99 -3.33
N LYS A 276 11.86 -4.58 -4.45
CA LYS A 276 10.83 -3.54 -4.51
C LYS A 276 9.47 -4.02 -3.97
N VAL A 277 9.20 -5.32 -4.03
CA VAL A 277 7.89 -5.90 -3.72
C VAL A 277 7.61 -5.89 -2.22
N ARG A 278 6.42 -5.41 -1.87
CA ARG A 278 5.77 -5.44 -0.56
C ARG A 278 4.40 -6.07 -0.73
N PHE A 279 4.18 -7.25 -0.18
CA PHE A 279 2.87 -7.90 -0.18
C PHE A 279 1.94 -7.21 0.81
N ILE A 280 0.72 -6.88 0.36
CA ILE A 280 -0.29 -6.16 1.13
C ILE A 280 -1.68 -6.78 0.90
N HIS A 281 -2.72 -6.36 1.63
CA HIS A 281 -4.09 -6.86 1.47
C HIS A 281 -4.28 -8.33 1.88
N LEU A 282 -3.66 -8.73 3.01
CA LEU A 282 -3.65 -10.12 3.45
C LEU A 282 -4.98 -10.54 4.13
N ASN A 283 -5.55 -11.66 3.70
CA ASN A 283 -6.70 -12.25 4.38
C ASN A 283 -6.34 -12.67 5.83
N HIS A 284 -7.30 -12.68 6.73
CA HIS A 284 -7.10 -13.07 8.14
C HIS A 284 -6.54 -14.49 8.32
N THR A 285 -6.72 -15.36 7.30
CA THR A 285 -6.16 -16.72 7.29
C THR A 285 -4.71 -16.79 6.80
N ASN A 286 -4.21 -15.70 6.17
CA ASN A 286 -2.92 -15.71 5.52
C ASN A 286 -1.77 -15.86 6.54
N PRO A 287 -0.97 -16.95 6.48
CA PRO A 287 0.08 -17.19 7.45
C PRO A 287 1.22 -16.15 7.39
N ALA A 288 1.36 -15.40 6.29
CA ALA A 288 2.38 -14.36 6.15
C ALA A 288 2.05 -13.07 6.96
N LEU A 289 0.85 -12.96 7.54
CA LEU A 289 0.50 -11.89 8.50
C LEU A 289 1.42 -11.91 9.73
N TRP A 290 1.94 -13.09 10.08
CA TRP A 290 2.68 -13.32 11.32
C TRP A 290 4.11 -13.81 11.06
N PRO A 291 5.05 -13.59 11.99
CA PRO A 291 6.37 -14.24 11.92
C PRO A 291 6.25 -15.75 11.79
N GLY A 292 7.00 -16.36 10.87
CA GLY A 292 7.01 -17.81 10.64
C GLY A 292 7.41 -18.19 9.22
N ALA A 293 7.27 -19.47 8.89
CA ALA A 293 7.79 -20.04 7.65
C ALA A 293 7.28 -19.37 6.36
N ALA A 294 6.02 -18.90 6.35
CA ALA A 294 5.47 -18.21 5.18
C ALA A 294 6.17 -16.86 4.95
N ARG A 295 6.36 -16.06 6.01
CA ARG A 295 7.07 -14.78 5.93
C ARG A 295 8.56 -14.99 5.61
N GLU A 296 9.19 -15.98 6.21
CA GLU A 296 10.59 -16.36 5.92
C GLU A 296 10.76 -16.78 4.44
N ALA A 297 9.78 -17.48 3.84
CA ALA A 297 9.81 -17.83 2.42
C ALA A 297 9.73 -16.58 1.52
N VAL A 298 8.89 -15.59 1.85
CA VAL A 298 8.83 -14.30 1.15
C VAL A 298 10.17 -13.58 1.20
N GLU A 299 10.79 -13.52 2.38
CA GLU A 299 12.08 -12.86 2.58
C GLU A 299 13.21 -13.59 1.84
N ALA A 300 13.20 -14.92 1.84
CA ALA A 300 14.16 -15.74 1.10
C ALA A 300 14.03 -15.54 -0.42
N ALA A 301 12.83 -15.25 -0.92
CA ALA A 301 12.61 -14.87 -2.32
C ALA A 301 13.10 -13.45 -2.64
N GLY A 302 13.57 -12.69 -1.64
CA GLY A 302 14.05 -11.31 -1.78
C GLY A 302 12.94 -10.26 -1.81
N MET A 303 11.75 -10.61 -1.37
CA MET A 303 10.57 -9.74 -1.25
C MET A 303 10.22 -9.50 0.22
N ARG A 304 9.16 -8.76 0.52
CA ARG A 304 8.71 -8.50 1.90
C ARG A 304 7.19 -8.52 1.98
N VAL A 305 6.68 -8.70 3.18
CA VAL A 305 5.31 -8.34 3.56
C VAL A 305 5.36 -6.91 4.11
N ALA A 306 4.43 -6.06 3.68
CA ALA A 306 4.30 -4.70 4.19
C ALA A 306 4.00 -4.71 5.70
N GLU A 307 4.45 -3.69 6.40
CA GLU A 307 4.18 -3.53 7.83
C GLU A 307 3.48 -2.20 8.11
N GLU A 308 2.48 -2.24 8.99
CA GLU A 308 1.81 -1.02 9.43
C GLU A 308 2.80 -0.06 10.08
N GLY A 309 2.79 1.20 9.65
CA GLY A 309 3.76 2.21 10.07
C GLY A 309 5.05 2.24 9.23
N GLU A 310 5.26 1.29 8.29
CA GLU A 310 6.36 1.40 7.32
C GLU A 310 6.24 2.69 6.53
N MET A 311 7.31 3.46 6.45
CA MET A 311 7.38 4.70 5.66
C MET A 311 8.42 4.58 4.56
N VAL A 312 8.03 4.98 3.34
CA VAL A 312 8.92 5.03 2.18
C VAL A 312 8.90 6.44 1.60
N ARG A 313 10.06 7.10 1.53
CA ARG A 313 10.22 8.40 0.89
C ARG A 313 10.19 8.27 -0.63
N LEU A 314 9.61 9.26 -1.26
CA LEU A 314 9.40 9.33 -2.71
C LEU A 314 10.30 10.35 -3.40
#